data_14f87a6500fbdb1f64ba81d9feb5cbbe
#
_entry.id   14f87a6500fbdb1f64ba81d9feb5cbbe
#
_cell.length_a   1.000
_cell.length_b   1.000
_cell.length_c   1.000
_cell.angle_alpha   90.00
_cell.angle_beta   90.00
_cell.angle_gamma   90.00
#
_symmetry.space_group_name_H-M   'P 1'
#
loop_
_entity.id
_entity.type
_entity.pdbx_description
1 polymer ?
#
loop_
_entity_poly.entity_id
_entity_poly.type
_entity_poly.pdbx_seq_one_letter_code
_entity_poly.pdbx_strand_id
1 'polypeptide(L)'
;MERVIINKEKLRKEEIDKTKIKTRVILLNEKNEIILCNYNGCYLLIGGKVEKQETIKEALLREIKEEIGVVLDHNDIKEFILIEHYQKNYPTENNTIKNNLLITYYFISKKKVKIKYDKITLSESEKKHNFKLIQASPTEIMQLLENNNTLNPRAVYYKEELEEIIKRLKIK
;
A
#
# COMPACT_ATOMS: atom_id res chain seq x y z
N MET A 1 -14.83 -0.48 10.09
CA MET A 1 -13.60 -1.07 9.47
C MET A 1 -13.03 -2.10 10.43
N GLU A 2 -12.81 -3.34 9.98
CA GLU A 2 -12.12 -4.39 10.75
C GLU A 2 -10.67 -3.96 11.03
N ARG A 3 -10.15 -4.26 12.22
CA ARG A 3 -8.78 -3.95 12.62
C ARG A 3 -7.96 -5.23 12.69
N VAL A 4 -6.80 -5.22 12.05
CA VAL A 4 -5.83 -6.31 12.04
C VAL A 4 -4.52 -5.81 12.66
N ILE A 5 -3.93 -6.61 13.54
CA ILE A 5 -2.65 -6.28 14.18
C ILE A 5 -1.60 -7.28 13.69
N ILE A 6 -0.54 -6.76 13.08
CA ILE A 6 0.66 -7.52 12.72
C ILE A 6 1.77 -7.10 13.70
N ASN A 7 2.13 -7.99 14.60
CA ASN A 7 3.17 -7.75 15.62
C ASN A 7 3.94 -9.04 15.90
N LYS A 8 4.67 -9.53 14.91
CA LYS A 8 5.44 -10.79 15.02
C LYS A 8 6.55 -10.71 16.06
N GLU A 9 7.15 -9.53 16.20
CA GLU A 9 8.27 -9.27 17.12
C GLU A 9 7.82 -8.88 18.53
N LYS A 10 6.49 -8.90 18.81
CA LYS A 10 5.90 -8.62 20.12
C LYS A 10 6.34 -7.28 20.73
N LEU A 11 6.50 -6.25 19.89
CA LEU A 11 6.80 -4.89 20.35
C LEU A 11 5.67 -4.37 21.24
N ARG A 12 6.04 -3.71 22.34
CA ARG A 12 5.12 -2.98 23.19
C ARG A 12 4.96 -1.55 22.67
N LYS A 13 3.89 -0.87 23.01
CA LYS A 13 3.63 0.51 22.58
C LYS A 13 4.72 1.49 23.00
N GLU A 14 5.30 1.27 24.19
CA GLU A 14 6.35 2.11 24.76
C GLU A 14 7.67 2.02 23.98
N GLU A 15 7.84 0.97 23.18
CA GLU A 15 9.04 0.72 22.38
C GLU A 15 8.95 1.36 20.98
N ILE A 16 7.83 2.02 20.66
CA ILE A 16 7.61 2.63 19.34
C ILE A 16 8.23 4.03 19.29
N ASP A 17 9.21 4.18 18.41
CA ASP A 17 9.88 5.48 18.16
C ASP A 17 9.08 6.39 17.24
N LYS A 18 8.31 5.82 16.31
CA LYS A 18 7.58 6.59 15.28
C LYS A 18 6.31 5.89 14.84
N THR A 19 5.24 6.66 14.77
CA THR A 19 3.99 6.23 14.12
C THR A 19 3.85 6.92 12.77
N LYS A 20 3.45 6.13 11.74
CA LYS A 20 3.15 6.63 10.39
C LYS A 20 1.74 6.21 10.01
N ILE A 21 1.02 7.11 9.34
CA ILE A 21 -0.32 6.84 8.83
C ILE A 21 -0.26 6.83 7.31
N LYS A 22 -0.81 5.78 6.71
CA LYS A 22 -0.94 5.60 5.27
C LYS A 22 -2.36 5.23 4.88
N THR A 23 -2.65 5.43 3.62
CA THR A 23 -3.92 5.02 3.00
C THR A 23 -3.63 4.28 1.71
N ARG A 24 -4.38 3.20 1.43
CA ARG A 24 -4.21 2.38 0.23
C ARG A 24 -5.55 1.86 -0.26
N VAL A 25 -5.62 1.51 -1.54
CA VAL A 25 -6.86 1.04 -2.17
C VAL A 25 -6.64 -0.21 -3.01
N ILE A 26 -7.60 -1.12 -2.93
CA ILE A 26 -7.75 -2.25 -3.85
C ILE A 26 -8.55 -1.75 -5.04
N LEU A 27 -7.90 -1.66 -6.18
CA LEU A 27 -8.48 -1.28 -7.46
C LEU A 27 -8.46 -2.48 -8.40
N LEU A 28 -9.59 -2.75 -9.04
CA LEU A 28 -9.70 -3.80 -10.06
C LEU A 28 -9.82 -3.19 -11.45
N ASN A 29 -9.14 -3.79 -12.41
CA ASN A 29 -9.36 -3.50 -13.82
C ASN A 29 -10.55 -4.31 -14.39
N GLU A 30 -10.86 -4.16 -15.68
CA GLU A 30 -11.95 -4.86 -16.35
C GLU A 30 -11.81 -6.40 -16.33
N LYS A 31 -10.59 -6.91 -16.17
CA LYS A 31 -10.29 -8.35 -16.09
C LYS A 31 -10.33 -8.91 -14.66
N ASN A 32 -10.73 -8.10 -13.66
CA ASN A 32 -10.64 -8.42 -12.22
C ASN A 32 -9.21 -8.59 -11.71
N GLU A 33 -8.20 -8.06 -12.40
CA GLU A 33 -6.83 -7.99 -11.89
C GLU A 33 -6.70 -6.80 -10.94
N ILE A 34 -5.93 -6.98 -9.88
CA ILE A 34 -5.60 -5.93 -8.91
C ILE A 34 -4.50 -5.05 -9.50
N ILE A 35 -4.70 -3.73 -9.39
CA ILE A 35 -3.69 -2.74 -9.74
C ILE A 35 -2.82 -2.49 -8.53
N LEU A 36 -1.51 -2.71 -8.68
CA LEU A 36 -0.49 -2.48 -7.67
C LEU A 36 0.75 -1.86 -8.32
N CYS A 37 1.70 -1.45 -7.52
CA CYS A 37 2.98 -0.97 -8.00
C CYS A 37 4.15 -1.77 -7.42
N ASN A 38 5.25 -1.80 -8.15
CA ASN A 38 6.57 -2.09 -7.60
C ASN A 38 7.27 -0.76 -7.36
N TYR A 39 7.66 -0.50 -6.13
CA TYR A 39 8.40 0.68 -5.73
C TYR A 39 9.66 0.26 -4.97
N ASN A 40 10.80 0.46 -5.58
CA ASN A 40 12.10 0.07 -5.01
C ASN A 40 12.14 -1.40 -4.55
N GLY A 41 11.60 -2.32 -5.34
CA GLY A 41 11.54 -3.75 -5.03
C GLY A 41 10.43 -4.17 -4.05
N CYS A 42 9.58 -3.25 -3.62
CA CYS A 42 8.42 -3.54 -2.78
C CYS A 42 7.14 -3.54 -3.61
N TYR A 43 6.32 -4.58 -3.48
CA TYR A 43 4.99 -4.61 -4.08
C TYR A 43 3.98 -3.96 -3.14
N LEU A 44 3.23 -2.99 -3.63
CA LEU A 44 2.33 -2.15 -2.86
C LEU A 44 1.01 -1.94 -3.61
N LEU A 45 -0.10 -1.85 -2.90
CA LEU A 45 -1.33 -1.30 -3.45
C LEU A 45 -1.17 0.22 -3.66
N ILE A 46 -1.96 0.77 -4.59
CA ILE A 46 -2.00 2.21 -4.88
C ILE A 46 -2.37 3.00 -3.64
N GLY A 47 -1.65 4.10 -3.39
CA GLY A 47 -1.81 4.95 -2.22
C GLY A 47 -0.50 5.30 -1.53
N GLY A 48 -0.56 6.18 -0.55
CA GLY A 48 0.64 6.73 0.09
C GLY A 48 0.43 7.25 1.50
N LYS A 49 1.23 8.22 1.87
CA LYS A 49 1.20 8.87 3.18
C LYS A 49 0.05 9.86 3.24
N VAL A 50 -0.58 9.94 4.40
CA VAL A 50 -1.53 11.01 4.70
C VAL A 50 -0.74 12.28 5.09
N GLU A 51 -0.93 13.35 4.32
CA GLU A 51 -0.27 14.62 4.54
C GLU A 51 -0.97 15.43 5.64
N LYS A 52 -0.31 16.50 6.11
CA LYS A 52 -0.94 17.43 7.06
C LYS A 52 -2.11 18.12 6.37
N GLN A 53 -3.21 18.28 7.09
CA GLN A 53 -4.42 18.99 6.66
C GLN A 53 -5.30 18.26 5.64
N GLU A 54 -5.05 16.97 5.35
CA GLU A 54 -5.94 16.14 4.56
C GLU A 54 -6.52 15.00 5.38
N THR A 55 -7.72 14.58 5.06
CA THR A 55 -8.34 13.37 5.61
C THR A 55 -7.76 12.12 4.96
N ILE A 56 -7.95 10.96 5.57
CA ILE A 56 -7.53 9.66 5.03
C ILE A 56 -8.05 9.43 3.60
N LYS A 57 -9.31 9.82 3.34
CA LYS A 57 -9.93 9.64 2.02
C LYS A 57 -9.44 10.64 0.99
N GLU A 58 -9.20 11.89 1.38
CA GLU A 58 -8.62 12.91 0.49
C GLU A 58 -7.22 12.49 0.06
N ALA A 59 -6.37 12.05 1.01
CA ALA A 59 -5.06 11.49 0.70
C ALA A 59 -5.17 10.35 -0.33
N LEU A 60 -6.10 9.42 -0.10
CA LEU A 60 -6.29 8.29 -1.02
C LEU A 60 -6.68 8.72 -2.43
N LEU A 61 -7.63 9.65 -2.56
CA LEU A 61 -8.10 10.13 -3.86
C LEU A 61 -7.00 10.91 -4.60
N ARG A 62 -6.17 11.67 -3.88
CA ARG A 62 -5.00 12.35 -4.42
C ARG A 62 -3.99 11.33 -4.97
N GLU A 63 -3.62 10.33 -4.19
CA GLU A 63 -2.67 9.27 -4.59
C GLU A 63 -3.16 8.47 -5.80
N ILE A 64 -4.45 8.10 -5.85
CA ILE A 64 -5.05 7.42 -7.03
C ILE A 64 -4.88 8.27 -8.28
N LYS A 65 -5.14 9.58 -8.19
CA LYS A 65 -4.99 10.49 -9.31
C LYS A 65 -3.52 10.63 -9.74
N GLU A 66 -2.60 10.73 -8.79
CA GLU A 66 -1.16 10.89 -9.05
C GLU A 66 -0.55 9.62 -9.63
N GLU A 67 -0.80 8.45 -9.02
CA GLU A 67 -0.14 7.20 -9.38
C GLU A 67 -0.72 6.48 -10.60
N ILE A 68 -2.04 6.62 -10.88
CA ILE A 68 -2.71 5.93 -12.01
C ILE A 68 -3.52 6.84 -12.93
N GLY A 69 -3.54 8.15 -12.69
CA GLY A 69 -4.22 9.16 -13.52
C GLY A 69 -5.76 9.11 -13.46
N VAL A 70 -6.35 8.32 -12.57
CA VAL A 70 -7.81 8.13 -12.46
C VAL A 70 -8.38 9.06 -11.40
N VAL A 71 -9.52 9.68 -11.71
CA VAL A 71 -10.26 10.50 -10.74
C VAL A 71 -11.44 9.67 -10.23
N LEU A 72 -11.46 9.45 -8.93
CA LEU A 72 -12.56 8.85 -8.18
C LEU A 72 -13.11 9.86 -7.17
N ASP A 73 -14.31 9.64 -6.68
CA ASP A 73 -14.89 10.42 -5.58
C ASP A 73 -15.07 9.59 -4.29
N HIS A 74 -15.49 10.23 -3.21
CA HIS A 74 -15.68 9.59 -1.91
C HIS A 74 -16.69 8.43 -1.92
N ASN A 75 -17.67 8.44 -2.84
CA ASN A 75 -18.69 7.41 -2.95
C ASN A 75 -18.19 6.18 -3.73
N ASP A 76 -17.11 6.33 -4.49
CA ASP A 76 -16.52 5.26 -5.29
C ASP A 76 -15.66 4.31 -4.43
N ILE A 77 -15.30 4.71 -3.22
CA ILE A 77 -14.45 3.94 -2.31
C ILE A 77 -15.21 3.52 -1.05
N LYS A 78 -14.97 2.30 -0.61
CA LYS A 78 -15.51 1.71 0.62
C LYS A 78 -14.38 1.28 1.53
N GLU A 79 -14.55 1.46 2.83
CA GLU A 79 -13.64 0.92 3.85
C GLU A 79 -13.52 -0.61 3.73
N PHE A 80 -12.30 -1.11 3.88
CA PHE A 80 -12.02 -2.53 3.87
C PHE A 80 -11.47 -2.98 5.21
N ILE A 81 -10.18 -2.77 5.49
CA ILE A 81 -9.54 -3.09 6.78
C ILE A 81 -8.58 -2.00 7.21
N LEU A 82 -8.28 -1.96 8.50
CA LEU A 82 -7.20 -1.20 9.11
C LEU A 82 -6.11 -2.16 9.56
N ILE A 83 -4.88 -1.96 9.10
CA ILE A 83 -3.72 -2.73 9.59
C ILE A 83 -2.87 -1.85 10.48
N GLU A 84 -2.60 -2.33 11.70
CA GLU A 84 -1.56 -1.81 12.59
C GLU A 84 -0.38 -2.75 12.55
N HIS A 85 0.70 -2.33 11.91
CA HIS A 85 1.90 -3.13 11.71
C HIS A 85 3.04 -2.60 12.57
N TYR A 86 3.43 -3.39 13.55
CA TYR A 86 4.58 -3.14 14.41
C TYR A 86 5.85 -3.64 13.72
N GLN A 87 6.78 -2.73 13.44
CA GLN A 87 7.97 -2.98 12.63
C GLN A 87 9.21 -2.72 13.48
N LYS A 88 9.84 -3.80 13.95
CA LYS A 88 11.08 -3.71 14.74
C LYS A 88 12.28 -3.42 13.85
N ASN A 89 13.17 -2.56 14.34
CA ASN A 89 14.41 -2.21 13.63
C ASN A 89 14.18 -1.75 12.17
N TYR A 90 13.10 -1.00 11.92
CA TYR A 90 12.76 -0.53 10.59
C TYR A 90 13.85 0.44 10.06
N PRO A 91 14.47 0.16 8.89
CA PRO A 91 15.49 1.01 8.32
C PRO A 91 14.91 2.35 7.83
N THR A 92 15.46 3.44 8.31
CA THR A 92 15.09 4.80 7.89
C THR A 92 15.90 5.24 6.67
N GLU A 93 15.54 6.38 6.10
CA GLU A 93 16.27 6.96 4.95
C GLU A 93 17.68 7.42 5.31
N ASN A 94 17.91 7.75 6.59
CA ASN A 94 19.23 8.21 7.10
C ASN A 94 20.10 7.06 7.63
N ASN A 95 19.88 5.83 7.17
CA ASN A 95 20.60 4.62 7.61
C ASN A 95 20.54 4.36 9.12
N THR A 96 19.56 4.94 9.82
CA THR A 96 19.28 4.60 11.22
C THR A 96 18.13 3.58 11.26
N ILE A 97 18.00 2.89 12.37
CA ILE A 97 16.88 1.96 12.60
C ILE A 97 15.96 2.51 13.68
N LYS A 98 14.67 2.27 13.54
CA LYS A 98 13.63 2.66 14.50
C LYS A 98 12.56 1.60 14.59
N ASN A 99 11.95 1.49 15.76
CA ASN A 99 10.72 0.73 15.91
C ASN A 99 9.55 1.60 15.44
N ASN A 100 8.89 1.17 14.36
CA ASN A 100 7.77 1.90 13.80
C ASN A 100 6.44 1.20 14.12
N LEU A 101 5.39 2.00 14.29
CA LEU A 101 4.01 1.58 14.13
C LEU A 101 3.51 2.18 12.81
N LEU A 102 3.24 1.33 11.83
CA LEU A 102 2.60 1.72 10.59
C LEU A 102 1.11 1.42 10.68
N ILE A 103 0.29 2.46 10.59
CA ILE A 103 -1.17 2.37 10.55
C ILE A 103 -1.61 2.60 9.11
N THR A 104 -2.12 1.57 8.44
CA THR A 104 -2.56 1.66 7.05
C THR A 104 -4.06 1.44 6.95
N TYR A 105 -4.77 2.44 6.43
CA TYR A 105 -6.19 2.36 6.09
C TYR A 105 -6.34 1.80 4.68
N TYR A 106 -6.94 0.63 4.56
CA TYR A 106 -7.21 -0.01 3.28
C TYR A 106 -8.66 0.17 2.87
N PHE A 107 -8.83 0.56 1.63
CA PHE A 107 -10.14 0.74 0.97
C PHE A 107 -10.27 -0.21 -0.21
N ILE A 108 -11.48 -0.36 -0.72
CA ILE A 108 -11.76 -1.05 -1.98
C ILE A 108 -12.62 -0.15 -2.87
N SER A 109 -12.28 -0.09 -4.14
CA SER A 109 -13.08 0.63 -5.13
C SER A 109 -14.36 -0.14 -5.48
N LYS A 110 -15.47 0.55 -5.58
CA LYS A 110 -16.73 0.03 -6.10
C LYS A 110 -16.76 -0.03 -7.63
N LYS A 111 -15.85 0.70 -8.29
CA LYS A 111 -15.72 0.79 -9.73
C LYS A 111 -14.47 0.08 -10.21
N LYS A 112 -14.58 -0.59 -11.34
CA LYS A 112 -13.41 -1.01 -12.11
C LYS A 112 -12.79 0.19 -12.79
N VAL A 113 -11.46 0.20 -12.88
CA VAL A 113 -10.72 1.34 -13.39
C VAL A 113 -9.74 0.92 -14.49
N LYS A 114 -9.48 1.84 -15.41
CA LYS A 114 -8.44 1.72 -16.42
C LYS A 114 -7.37 2.78 -16.16
N ILE A 115 -6.12 2.37 -16.06
CA ILE A 115 -4.97 3.28 -15.86
C ILE A 115 -4.91 4.29 -17.00
N LYS A 116 -4.72 5.56 -16.66
CA LYS A 116 -4.55 6.67 -17.61
C LYS A 116 -3.10 7.13 -17.58
N TYR A 117 -2.24 6.40 -18.26
CA TYR A 117 -0.78 6.62 -18.25
C TYR A 117 -0.36 8.04 -18.62
N ASP A 118 -1.11 8.70 -19.49
CA ASP A 118 -0.90 10.09 -19.91
C ASP A 118 -1.22 11.14 -18.83
N LYS A 119 -1.87 10.71 -17.74
CA LYS A 119 -2.30 11.57 -16.62
C LYS A 119 -1.58 11.28 -15.32
N ILE A 120 -0.63 10.37 -15.33
CA ILE A 120 0.18 10.01 -14.15
C ILE A 120 1.15 11.16 -13.83
N THR A 121 1.20 11.55 -12.55
CA THR A 121 2.07 12.62 -12.06
C THR A 121 2.88 12.14 -10.86
N LEU A 122 3.90 11.33 -11.16
CA LEU A 122 4.78 10.78 -10.12
C LEU A 122 5.63 11.87 -9.45
N SER A 123 5.80 11.74 -8.14
CA SER A 123 6.77 12.52 -7.38
C SER A 123 8.22 12.20 -7.80
N GLU A 124 9.15 13.09 -7.49
CA GLU A 124 10.58 12.85 -7.76
C GLU A 124 11.10 11.58 -7.06
N SER A 125 10.59 11.26 -5.88
CA SER A 125 10.94 10.04 -5.16
C SER A 125 10.49 8.79 -5.90
N GLU A 126 9.28 8.78 -6.45
CA GLU A 126 8.73 7.65 -7.21
C GLU A 126 9.50 7.42 -8.52
N LYS A 127 9.81 8.50 -9.24
CA LYS A 127 10.65 8.44 -10.43
C LYS A 127 12.04 7.87 -10.12
N LYS A 128 12.68 8.36 -9.05
CA LYS A 128 14.02 7.91 -8.63
C LYS A 128 14.06 6.44 -8.21
N HIS A 129 12.98 5.93 -7.61
CA HIS A 129 12.91 4.57 -7.07
C HIS A 129 12.19 3.56 -7.97
N ASN A 130 12.13 3.83 -9.27
CA ASN A 130 11.65 2.87 -10.26
C ASN A 130 10.19 2.43 -10.03
N PHE A 131 9.31 3.39 -9.77
CA PHE A 131 7.88 3.11 -9.66
C PHE A 131 7.36 2.47 -10.96
N LYS A 132 6.76 1.27 -10.85
CA LYS A 132 6.19 0.54 -11.98
C LYS A 132 4.82 0.00 -11.61
N LEU A 133 3.82 0.25 -12.45
CA LEU A 133 2.48 -0.30 -12.31
C LEU A 133 2.43 -1.76 -12.78
N ILE A 134 1.68 -2.57 -12.06
CA ILE A 134 1.46 -3.98 -12.31
C ILE A 134 -0.05 -4.24 -12.20
N GLN A 135 -0.56 -5.13 -13.06
CA GLN A 135 -1.92 -5.62 -13.00
C GLN A 135 -1.84 -7.14 -12.93
N ALA A 136 -2.36 -7.73 -11.87
CA ALA A 136 -2.22 -9.15 -11.61
C ALA A 136 -3.40 -9.71 -10.82
N SER A 137 -3.71 -10.98 -11.04
CA SER A 137 -4.63 -11.73 -10.20
C SER A 137 -4.06 -11.97 -8.80
N PRO A 138 -4.90 -12.26 -7.79
CA PRO A 138 -4.43 -12.60 -6.45
C PRO A 138 -3.37 -13.72 -6.43
N THR A 139 -3.53 -14.74 -7.27
CA THR A 139 -2.58 -15.86 -7.39
C THR A 139 -1.23 -15.39 -7.92
N GLU A 140 -1.23 -14.58 -8.99
CA GLU A 140 -0.01 -14.02 -9.55
C GLU A 140 0.70 -13.08 -8.56
N ILE A 141 -0.07 -12.30 -7.79
CA ILE A 141 0.51 -11.45 -6.73
C ILE A 141 1.24 -12.30 -5.69
N MET A 142 0.65 -13.42 -5.25
CA MET A 142 1.31 -14.31 -4.30
C MET A 142 2.61 -14.89 -4.88
N GLN A 143 2.62 -15.28 -6.17
CA GLN A 143 3.85 -15.72 -6.86
C GLN A 143 4.91 -14.61 -6.95
N LEU A 144 4.50 -13.36 -7.24
CA LEU A 144 5.40 -12.21 -7.24
C LEU A 144 6.04 -11.98 -5.86
N LEU A 145 5.26 -12.15 -4.79
CA LEU A 145 5.74 -11.99 -3.42
C LEU A 145 6.70 -13.12 -2.99
N GLU A 146 6.44 -14.35 -3.41
CA GLU A 146 7.30 -15.51 -3.14
C GLU A 146 8.63 -15.42 -3.88
N ASN A 147 8.61 -14.98 -5.15
CA ASN A 147 9.79 -14.89 -6.01
C ASN A 147 10.53 -13.54 -5.91
N ASN A 148 10.15 -12.68 -4.96
CA ASN A 148 10.75 -11.35 -4.83
C ASN A 148 12.14 -11.42 -4.19
N ASN A 149 13.19 -11.34 -5.00
CA ASN A 149 14.59 -11.38 -4.59
C ASN A 149 15.19 -9.98 -4.32
N THR A 150 14.35 -9.01 -3.93
CA THR A 150 14.83 -7.65 -3.63
C THR A 150 15.75 -7.61 -2.42
N LEU A 151 16.77 -6.76 -2.48
CA LEU A 151 17.64 -6.44 -1.33
C LEU A 151 17.05 -5.35 -0.42
N ASN A 152 15.87 -4.82 -0.75
CA ASN A 152 15.23 -3.81 0.08
C ASN A 152 14.70 -4.44 1.38
N PRO A 153 15.27 -4.12 2.55
CA PRO A 153 14.87 -4.73 3.82
C PRO A 153 13.45 -4.39 4.25
N ARG A 154 12.82 -3.40 3.61
CA ARG A 154 11.42 -3.01 3.88
C ARG A 154 10.42 -3.92 3.20
N ALA A 155 10.84 -4.69 2.20
CA ALA A 155 9.94 -5.51 1.39
C ALA A 155 9.17 -6.56 2.22
N VAL A 156 9.77 -7.09 3.28
CA VAL A 156 9.12 -8.06 4.18
C VAL A 156 7.85 -7.50 4.81
N TYR A 157 7.87 -6.26 5.26
CA TYR A 157 6.71 -5.62 5.90
C TYR A 157 5.55 -5.41 4.92
N TYR A 158 5.85 -4.98 3.70
CA TYR A 158 4.83 -4.79 2.66
C TYR A 158 4.29 -6.12 2.14
N LYS A 159 5.13 -7.15 2.06
CA LYS A 159 4.72 -8.53 1.77
C LYS A 159 3.68 -9.00 2.80
N GLU A 160 3.96 -8.86 4.09
CA GLU A 160 3.06 -9.27 5.18
C GLU A 160 1.70 -8.58 5.10
N GLU A 161 1.66 -7.27 4.84
CA GLU A 161 0.41 -6.54 4.66
C GLU A 161 -0.36 -7.01 3.42
N LEU A 162 0.33 -7.19 2.28
CA LEU A 162 -0.33 -7.59 1.03
C LEU A 162 -0.86 -9.03 1.09
N GLU A 163 -0.14 -9.94 1.71
CA GLU A 163 -0.60 -11.31 2.00
C GLU A 163 -1.89 -11.30 2.85
N GLU A 164 -1.93 -10.43 3.85
CA GLU A 164 -3.10 -10.29 4.72
C GLU A 164 -4.32 -9.73 3.98
N ILE A 165 -4.10 -8.79 3.05
CA ILE A 165 -5.13 -8.28 2.15
C ILE A 165 -5.66 -9.38 1.23
N ILE A 166 -4.77 -10.10 0.55
CA ILE A 166 -5.14 -11.14 -0.41
C ILE A 166 -5.97 -12.26 0.26
N LYS A 167 -5.58 -12.69 1.46
CA LYS A 167 -6.35 -13.70 2.24
C LYS A 167 -7.80 -13.31 2.49
N ARG A 168 -8.08 -12.00 2.63
CA ARG A 168 -9.43 -11.46 2.91
C ARG A 168 -10.22 -11.12 1.66
N LEU A 169 -9.54 -10.98 0.52
CA LEU A 169 -10.20 -10.71 -0.74
C LEU A 169 -10.93 -11.95 -1.25
N LYS A 170 -12.26 -11.89 -1.19
CA LYS A 170 -13.12 -12.86 -1.87
C LYS A 170 -13.40 -12.37 -3.29
N ILE A 171 -12.38 -12.39 -4.14
CA ILE A 171 -12.56 -12.12 -5.58
C ILE A 171 -13.02 -13.44 -6.21
N LYS A 172 -14.26 -13.42 -6.72
CA LYS A 172 -14.81 -14.48 -7.53
C LYS A 172 -14.36 -14.31 -8.98
#